data_6ac1eafc97d7638b703db30c343264de
#
_entry.id   6ac1eafc97d7638b703db30c343264de
#
_cell.length_a   1.000
_cell.length_b   1.000
_cell.length_c   1.000
_cell.angle_alpha   90.00
_cell.angle_beta   90.00
_cell.angle_gamma   90.00
#
_symmetry.space_group_name_H-M   'P 1'
#
loop_
_entity.id
_entity.type
_entity.pdbx_description
1 polymer ?
#
loop_
_entity_poly.entity_id
_entity_poly.type
_entity_poly.pdbx_seq_one_letter_code
_entity_poly.pdbx_strand_id
1 'polypeptide(L)'
;MMKNVKLDIAKTGIEISADIEAKAQAANALLHSGKGAGNDFLGWVHLPSSISENEIDAIRKEAAKLRSKADVVVCIGIGGSYLGAKAVLEAMSDPFKLLHKEQKDSTVIFAGQNISEDYTAELLAALKEHSIAAIVISKSGTTTEPAIAFRLIKAEIEKRYGKKEAAERIVAITDKARGALKTLATQEGYPTFVIPDDVGGRFSVLTPVGLLPLAVAGVDIAALVRGAQEMEKATAEGVAFKENPAAVYAAVRNILYDGGKKIEILGSYEPKLQYINEWWKQLYGESEGKEGKGIFPASVTLTADLHSMGQYIQDGERTLFETIISVAKPAAEVLIEADGENLDGLNFLAGKRISEVNRMAELGVQLAHVDGGVPNIRIEIPEISESVIGGLLYFFEKACGISGYMLGVNPFDQPGVEAYKKNMFALLDKPGYEEASKAIKARL
;
A
#
# COMPACT_ATOMS: atom_id res chain seq x y z
N MET A 1 7.28 -21.31 13.93
CA MET A 1 6.68 -21.36 12.58
C MET A 1 5.78 -20.16 12.44
N MET A 2 6.05 -19.30 11.46
CA MET A 2 5.19 -18.15 11.18
C MET A 2 3.77 -18.64 10.83
N LYS A 3 2.78 -18.18 11.61
CA LYS A 3 1.37 -18.53 11.36
C LYS A 3 0.72 -17.66 10.28
N ASN A 4 1.38 -16.58 9.83
CA ASN A 4 0.70 -15.48 9.13
C ASN A 4 0.97 -15.37 7.62
N VAL A 5 2.11 -15.83 7.09
CA VAL A 5 2.43 -15.79 5.65
C VAL A 5 3.20 -17.06 5.28
N LYS A 6 2.73 -17.79 4.27
CA LYS A 6 3.40 -18.97 3.74
C LYS A 6 3.71 -18.74 2.26
N LEU A 7 4.97 -18.81 1.90
CA LEU A 7 5.45 -18.71 0.52
C LEU A 7 5.57 -20.08 -0.12
N ASP A 8 4.97 -20.26 -1.29
CA ASP A 8 5.10 -21.44 -2.13
C ASP A 8 5.65 -21.04 -3.51
N ILE A 9 6.81 -21.59 -3.86
CA ILE A 9 7.52 -21.34 -5.12
C ILE A 9 7.59 -22.59 -6.01
N ALA A 10 6.92 -23.69 -5.64
CA ALA A 10 7.00 -24.97 -6.36
C ALA A 10 6.54 -24.89 -7.82
N LYS A 11 5.68 -23.90 -8.15
CA LYS A 11 5.14 -23.68 -9.50
C LYS A 11 5.92 -22.64 -10.31
N THR A 12 7.09 -22.22 -9.84
CA THR A 12 7.96 -21.31 -10.59
C THR A 12 8.92 -22.02 -11.54
N GLY A 13 9.19 -23.31 -11.29
CA GLY A 13 10.24 -24.05 -12.00
C GLY A 13 11.67 -23.59 -11.66
N ILE A 14 11.84 -22.79 -10.59
CA ILE A 14 13.12 -22.21 -10.19
C ILE A 14 13.83 -23.09 -9.16
N GLU A 15 15.11 -23.37 -9.42
CA GLU A 15 16.06 -23.88 -8.43
C GLU A 15 16.97 -22.74 -7.95
N ILE A 16 17.04 -22.55 -6.64
CA ILE A 16 17.87 -21.50 -6.05
C ILE A 16 19.24 -22.07 -5.76
N SER A 17 20.27 -21.56 -6.46
CA SER A 17 21.65 -21.96 -6.25
C SER A 17 22.22 -21.37 -4.95
N ALA A 18 23.30 -21.97 -4.42
CA ALA A 18 23.99 -21.46 -3.24
C ALA A 18 24.50 -20.01 -3.42
N ASP A 19 24.88 -19.62 -4.62
CA ASP A 19 25.35 -18.26 -4.91
C ASP A 19 24.21 -17.23 -4.81
N ILE A 20 23.02 -17.57 -5.29
CA ILE A 20 21.83 -16.70 -5.16
C ILE A 20 21.37 -16.64 -3.70
N GLU A 21 21.40 -17.77 -2.98
CA GLU A 21 21.13 -17.79 -1.55
C GLU A 21 22.09 -16.84 -0.79
N ALA A 22 23.39 -16.96 -1.04
CA ALA A 22 24.41 -16.10 -0.43
C ALA A 22 24.19 -14.61 -0.79
N LYS A 23 23.82 -14.30 -2.05
CA LYS A 23 23.52 -12.95 -2.51
C LYS A 23 22.30 -12.36 -1.80
N ALA A 24 21.24 -13.13 -1.63
CA ALA A 24 20.04 -12.69 -0.91
C ALA A 24 20.31 -12.47 0.59
N GLN A 25 21.06 -13.36 1.23
CA GLN A 25 21.50 -13.19 2.62
C GLN A 25 22.39 -11.96 2.79
N ALA A 26 23.34 -11.72 1.88
CA ALA A 26 24.17 -10.52 1.90
C ALA A 26 23.35 -9.24 1.73
N ALA A 27 22.34 -9.25 0.86
CA ALA A 27 21.41 -8.12 0.68
C ALA A 27 20.58 -7.88 1.95
N ASN A 28 20.10 -8.94 2.63
CA ASN A 28 19.43 -8.79 3.92
C ASN A 28 20.36 -8.23 5.00
N ALA A 29 21.57 -8.74 5.11
CA ALA A 29 22.59 -8.21 6.03
C ALA A 29 22.92 -6.73 5.75
N LEU A 30 22.93 -6.34 4.47
CA LEU A 30 23.17 -4.95 4.07
C LEU A 30 22.09 -4.00 4.56
N LEU A 31 20.80 -4.42 4.57
CA LEU A 31 19.70 -3.65 5.17
C LEU A 31 19.93 -3.42 6.67
N HIS A 32 20.34 -4.45 7.41
CA HIS A 32 20.52 -4.36 8.86
C HIS A 32 21.81 -3.59 9.23
N SER A 33 22.86 -3.69 8.44
CA SER A 33 24.13 -3.00 8.70
C SER A 33 24.08 -1.50 8.45
N GLY A 34 23.09 -1.00 7.70
CA GLY A 34 22.99 0.41 7.33
C GLY A 34 24.13 0.91 6.43
N LYS A 35 24.81 0.01 5.69
CA LYS A 35 25.95 0.36 4.84
C LYS A 35 25.63 0.38 3.34
N GLY A 36 24.40 0.06 2.97
CA GLY A 36 23.94 0.05 1.59
C GLY A 36 23.57 1.43 1.05
N ALA A 37 23.36 1.52 -0.26
CA ALA A 37 22.86 2.72 -0.89
C ALA A 37 21.47 3.09 -0.30
N GLY A 38 21.24 4.38 -0.02
CA GLY A 38 20.00 4.87 0.59
C GLY A 38 19.87 4.58 2.09
N ASN A 39 20.99 4.36 2.79
CA ASN A 39 21.00 4.08 4.22
C ASN A 39 20.38 5.16 5.11
N ASP A 40 20.21 6.38 4.60
CA ASP A 40 19.48 7.45 5.28
C ASP A 40 17.97 7.16 5.44
N PHE A 41 17.45 6.11 4.78
CA PHE A 41 16.03 5.75 4.74
C PHE A 41 15.76 4.31 5.22
N LEU A 42 16.51 3.84 6.20
CA LEU A 42 16.37 2.48 6.77
C LEU A 42 15.59 2.42 8.09
N GLY A 43 15.02 3.53 8.56
CA GLY A 43 14.24 3.58 9.81
C GLY A 43 13.06 2.62 9.84
N TRP A 44 12.53 2.23 8.68
CA TRP A 44 11.45 1.25 8.56
C TRP A 44 11.87 -0.19 8.93
N VAL A 45 13.16 -0.54 8.82
CA VAL A 45 13.67 -1.93 9.03
C VAL A 45 13.38 -2.44 10.45
N HIS A 46 13.45 -1.57 11.45
CA HIS A 46 13.15 -1.87 12.85
C HIS A 46 11.96 -1.08 13.39
N LEU A 47 11.20 -0.45 12.50
CA LEU A 47 10.04 0.36 12.90
C LEU A 47 9.02 -0.43 13.71
N PRO A 48 8.57 -1.64 13.29
CA PRO A 48 7.52 -2.35 14.03
C PRO A 48 7.89 -2.60 15.49
N SER A 49 9.14 -3.03 15.76
CA SER A 49 9.60 -3.30 17.12
C SER A 49 9.92 -2.02 17.92
N SER A 50 10.10 -0.88 17.27
CA SER A 50 10.39 0.41 17.91
C SER A 50 9.13 1.17 18.32
N ILE A 51 7.97 0.85 17.76
CA ILE A 51 6.70 1.51 18.10
C ILE A 51 6.31 1.13 19.54
N SER A 52 6.23 2.14 20.40
CA SER A 52 5.84 1.97 21.80
C SER A 52 4.32 1.95 21.99
N GLU A 53 3.85 1.35 23.10
CA GLU A 53 2.44 1.42 23.48
C GLU A 53 1.96 2.86 23.69
N ASN A 54 2.83 3.74 24.20
CA ASN A 54 2.52 5.16 24.37
C ASN A 54 2.23 5.86 23.03
N GLU A 55 2.95 5.53 21.96
CA GLU A 55 2.69 6.05 20.61
C GLU A 55 1.36 5.55 20.07
N ILE A 56 1.07 4.27 20.23
CA ILE A 56 -0.23 3.68 19.86
C ILE A 56 -1.38 4.37 20.60
N ASP A 57 -1.22 4.59 21.90
CA ASP A 57 -2.24 5.24 22.73
C ASP A 57 -2.42 6.71 22.38
N ALA A 58 -1.35 7.44 22.05
CA ALA A 58 -1.44 8.82 21.57
C ALA A 58 -2.22 8.90 20.25
N ILE A 59 -1.97 7.99 19.31
CA ILE A 59 -2.70 7.90 18.05
C ILE A 59 -4.18 7.57 18.30
N ARG A 60 -4.46 6.57 19.13
CA ARG A 60 -5.85 6.18 19.49
C ARG A 60 -6.62 7.32 20.15
N LYS A 61 -5.98 8.07 21.03
CA LYS A 61 -6.58 9.22 21.71
C LYS A 61 -6.96 10.32 20.71
N GLU A 62 -6.07 10.66 19.78
CA GLU A 62 -6.37 11.66 18.77
C GLU A 62 -7.42 11.17 17.77
N ALA A 63 -7.36 9.90 17.38
CA ALA A 63 -8.41 9.28 16.54
C ALA A 63 -9.79 9.33 17.22
N ALA A 64 -9.88 9.02 18.53
CA ALA A 64 -11.12 9.12 19.27
C ALA A 64 -11.65 10.55 19.34
N LYS A 65 -10.76 11.55 19.49
CA LYS A 65 -11.12 12.97 19.44
C LYS A 65 -11.71 13.34 18.07
N LEU A 66 -11.07 12.94 16.97
CA LEU A 66 -11.59 13.20 15.62
C LEU A 66 -12.95 12.54 15.40
N ARG A 67 -13.12 11.26 15.79
CA ARG A 67 -14.41 10.56 15.71
C ARG A 67 -15.52 11.24 16.49
N SER A 68 -15.22 11.81 17.65
CA SER A 68 -16.21 12.52 18.45
C SER A 68 -16.68 13.83 17.81
N LYS A 69 -15.95 14.34 16.84
CA LYS A 69 -16.21 15.64 16.20
C LYS A 69 -16.74 15.55 14.77
N ALA A 70 -16.51 14.43 14.08
CA ALA A 70 -16.79 14.36 12.65
C ALA A 70 -17.30 12.99 12.19
N ASP A 71 -18.35 12.99 11.37
CA ASP A 71 -18.85 11.80 10.67
C ASP A 71 -17.89 11.40 9.54
N VAL A 72 -17.26 12.41 8.93
CA VAL A 72 -16.31 12.22 7.82
C VAL A 72 -14.98 12.86 8.16
N VAL A 73 -13.91 12.08 8.06
CA VAL A 73 -12.53 12.56 8.20
C VAL A 73 -11.83 12.46 6.85
N VAL A 74 -11.42 13.62 6.32
CA VAL A 74 -10.71 13.70 5.05
C VAL A 74 -9.22 13.52 5.27
N CYS A 75 -8.68 12.40 4.82
CA CYS A 75 -7.24 12.13 4.82
C CYS A 75 -6.62 12.70 3.55
N ILE A 76 -5.76 13.71 3.69
CA ILE A 76 -5.19 14.48 2.58
C ILE A 76 -3.72 14.10 2.41
N GLY A 77 -3.42 13.43 1.30
CA GLY A 77 -2.07 12.95 0.98
C GLY A 77 -1.99 12.33 -0.40
N ILE A 78 -0.78 12.03 -0.87
CA ILE A 78 -0.52 11.38 -2.16
C ILE A 78 0.60 10.34 -2.01
N GLY A 79 0.65 9.36 -2.91
CA GLY A 79 1.66 8.32 -2.89
C GLY A 79 1.69 7.57 -1.55
N GLY A 80 2.83 7.49 -0.89
CA GLY A 80 2.99 6.83 0.40
C GLY A 80 2.18 7.45 1.54
N SER A 81 1.81 8.74 1.43
CA SER A 81 0.90 9.40 2.38
C SER A 81 -0.58 9.05 2.17
N TYR A 82 -0.89 8.17 1.22
CA TYR A 82 -2.24 7.76 0.84
C TYR A 82 -2.37 6.24 0.72
N LEU A 83 -1.55 5.61 -0.14
CA LEU A 83 -1.76 4.22 -0.59
C LEU A 83 -1.70 3.21 0.55
N GLY A 84 -0.76 3.33 1.49
CA GLY A 84 -0.65 2.38 2.59
C GLY A 84 -1.89 2.38 3.50
N ALA A 85 -2.36 3.57 3.89
CA ALA A 85 -3.58 3.70 4.68
C ALA A 85 -4.81 3.19 3.90
N LYS A 86 -4.93 3.55 2.61
CA LYS A 86 -6.02 3.10 1.74
C LYS A 86 -6.03 1.58 1.61
N ALA A 87 -4.87 0.96 1.42
CA ALA A 87 -4.73 -0.49 1.28
C ALA A 87 -5.26 -1.25 2.51
N VAL A 88 -4.83 -0.85 3.69
CA VAL A 88 -5.30 -1.47 4.94
C VAL A 88 -6.78 -1.18 5.17
N LEU A 89 -7.21 0.06 4.95
CA LEU A 89 -8.61 0.44 5.13
C LEU A 89 -9.55 -0.41 4.27
N GLU A 90 -9.24 -0.59 2.98
CA GLU A 90 -10.07 -1.42 2.08
C GLU A 90 -10.03 -2.90 2.47
N ALA A 91 -8.87 -3.42 2.85
CA ALA A 91 -8.75 -4.80 3.30
C ALA A 91 -9.60 -5.10 4.55
N MET A 92 -9.69 -4.13 5.47
CA MET A 92 -10.39 -4.29 6.75
C MET A 92 -11.86 -3.84 6.72
N SER A 93 -12.25 -3.05 5.72
CA SER A 93 -13.62 -2.49 5.65
C SER A 93 -14.62 -3.47 5.03
N ASP A 94 -15.87 -3.32 5.39
CA ASP A 94 -16.99 -3.86 4.63
C ASP A 94 -17.20 -3.02 3.36
N PRO A 95 -17.09 -3.60 2.14
CA PRO A 95 -17.29 -2.86 0.90
C PRO A 95 -18.69 -2.31 0.74
N PHE A 96 -19.66 -2.86 1.47
CA PHE A 96 -21.07 -2.45 1.44
C PHE A 96 -21.48 -1.59 2.64
N LYS A 97 -20.53 -1.07 3.42
CA LYS A 97 -20.80 -0.30 4.64
C LYS A 97 -21.77 0.85 4.43
N LEU A 98 -21.80 1.47 3.26
CA LEU A 98 -22.72 2.57 2.94
C LEU A 98 -24.20 2.14 2.88
N LEU A 99 -24.48 0.84 2.76
CA LEU A 99 -25.83 0.27 2.77
C LEU A 99 -26.32 -0.03 4.20
N HIS A 100 -25.44 0.00 5.20
CA HIS A 100 -25.84 -0.18 6.59
C HIS A 100 -26.43 1.09 7.17
N LYS A 101 -27.53 0.94 7.94
CA LYS A 101 -28.26 2.07 8.55
C LYS A 101 -27.46 2.77 9.65
N GLU A 102 -26.60 2.02 10.34
CA GLU A 102 -25.82 2.52 11.46
C GLU A 102 -24.32 2.39 11.13
N GLN A 103 -23.62 3.51 11.21
CA GLN A 103 -22.15 3.54 11.12
C GLN A 103 -21.61 3.88 12.51
N LYS A 104 -20.74 3.01 13.04
CA LYS A 104 -20.17 3.17 14.39
C LYS A 104 -18.94 4.08 14.41
N ASP A 105 -18.21 4.14 13.31
CA ASP A 105 -16.96 4.88 13.18
C ASP A 105 -17.05 5.94 12.08
N SER A 106 -16.21 6.97 12.18
CA SER A 106 -16.15 7.99 11.14
C SER A 106 -15.73 7.39 9.80
N THR A 107 -16.34 7.85 8.73
CA THR A 107 -15.93 7.49 7.39
C THR A 107 -14.64 8.23 7.03
N VAL A 108 -13.57 7.49 6.77
CA VAL A 108 -12.33 8.05 6.23
C VAL A 108 -12.40 8.06 4.71
N ILE A 109 -12.25 9.25 4.13
CA ILE A 109 -12.16 9.45 2.68
C ILE A 109 -10.83 10.13 2.34
N PHE A 110 -10.41 10.03 1.08
CA PHE A 110 -9.11 10.54 0.67
C PHE A 110 -9.25 11.70 -0.32
N ALA A 111 -8.34 12.67 -0.18
CA ALA A 111 -8.19 13.81 -1.09
C ALA A 111 -6.72 14.13 -1.32
N GLY A 112 -6.41 14.90 -2.39
CA GLY A 112 -5.06 15.28 -2.72
C GLY A 112 -4.22 14.17 -3.38
N GLN A 113 -4.83 13.06 -3.75
CA GLN A 113 -4.23 12.01 -4.58
C GLN A 113 -4.43 12.25 -6.08
N ASN A 114 -5.18 13.29 -6.44
CA ASN A 114 -5.41 13.76 -7.80
C ASN A 114 -5.68 15.27 -7.80
N ILE A 115 -5.77 15.86 -8.99
CA ILE A 115 -6.13 17.28 -9.24
C ILE A 115 -7.32 17.40 -10.21
N SER A 116 -8.23 16.42 -10.18
CA SER A 116 -9.46 16.47 -10.96
C SER A 116 -10.41 17.51 -10.35
N GLU A 117 -10.89 18.44 -11.20
CA GLU A 117 -11.84 19.48 -10.80
C GLU A 117 -13.20 18.87 -10.45
N ASP A 118 -13.69 17.92 -11.26
CA ASP A 118 -14.96 17.23 -11.04
C ASP A 118 -14.95 16.44 -9.71
N TYR A 119 -13.93 15.61 -9.49
CA TYR A 119 -13.76 14.89 -8.23
C TYR A 119 -13.77 15.84 -7.02
N THR A 120 -13.05 16.97 -7.13
CA THR A 120 -12.96 17.95 -6.05
C THR A 120 -14.29 18.65 -5.79
N ALA A 121 -15.02 19.01 -6.86
CA ALA A 121 -16.34 19.66 -6.75
C ALA A 121 -17.37 18.71 -6.11
N GLU A 122 -17.42 17.47 -6.53
CA GLU A 122 -18.31 16.44 -5.97
C GLU A 122 -17.97 16.15 -4.50
N LEU A 123 -16.69 16.04 -4.16
CA LEU A 123 -16.23 15.90 -2.78
C LEU A 123 -16.70 17.06 -1.91
N LEU A 124 -16.46 18.31 -2.33
CA LEU A 124 -16.87 19.49 -1.59
C LEU A 124 -18.40 19.59 -1.44
N ALA A 125 -19.15 19.14 -2.44
CA ALA A 125 -20.60 19.09 -2.36
C ALA A 125 -21.07 18.05 -1.33
N ALA A 126 -20.55 16.84 -1.38
CA ALA A 126 -20.88 15.76 -0.45
C ALA A 126 -20.57 16.13 1.01
N LEU A 127 -19.43 16.77 1.24
CA LEU A 127 -19.01 17.20 2.57
C LEU A 127 -19.96 18.20 3.23
N LYS A 128 -20.80 18.89 2.47
CA LYS A 128 -21.75 19.89 3.05
C LYS A 128 -22.79 19.26 3.96
N GLU A 129 -23.09 18.01 3.79
CA GLU A 129 -24.14 17.29 4.53
C GLU A 129 -23.61 16.55 5.77
N HIS A 130 -22.30 16.61 6.02
CA HIS A 130 -21.66 15.88 7.09
C HIS A 130 -20.87 16.80 8.02
N SER A 131 -20.70 16.39 9.27
CA SER A 131 -19.67 16.97 10.13
C SER A 131 -18.31 16.48 9.69
N ILE A 132 -17.34 17.40 9.54
CA ILE A 132 -16.04 17.10 8.92
C ILE A 132 -14.85 17.44 9.81
N ALA A 133 -13.79 16.64 9.62
CA ALA A 133 -12.44 16.88 10.12
C ALA A 133 -11.41 16.50 9.04
N ALA A 134 -10.14 16.83 9.24
CA ALA A 134 -9.09 16.51 8.29
C ALA A 134 -7.80 16.01 8.96
N ILE A 135 -7.14 15.07 8.28
CA ILE A 135 -5.76 14.66 8.54
C ILE A 135 -4.95 15.06 7.32
N VAL A 136 -4.03 16.00 7.45
CA VAL A 136 -3.16 16.42 6.35
C VAL A 136 -1.77 15.83 6.52
N ILE A 137 -1.31 15.13 5.48
CA ILE A 137 -0.06 14.35 5.52
C ILE A 137 0.88 14.86 4.43
N SER A 138 1.92 15.57 4.84
CA SER A 138 2.97 16.05 3.94
C SER A 138 4.22 16.42 4.71
N LYS A 139 5.37 15.87 4.36
CA LYS A 139 6.64 16.21 5.00
C LYS A 139 7.02 17.66 4.77
N SER A 140 6.98 18.15 3.53
CA SER A 140 7.30 19.54 3.16
C SER A 140 6.13 20.50 3.31
N GLY A 141 4.90 20.04 3.13
CA GLY A 141 3.71 20.87 3.00
C GLY A 141 3.59 21.62 1.66
N THR A 142 4.45 21.30 0.68
CA THR A 142 4.51 21.99 -0.62
C THR A 142 4.25 21.07 -1.82
N THR A 143 3.97 19.78 -1.59
CA THR A 143 3.52 18.88 -2.65
C THR A 143 2.20 19.42 -3.20
N THR A 144 2.13 19.64 -4.50
CA THR A 144 1.08 20.45 -5.15
C THR A 144 -0.33 19.90 -4.89
N GLU A 145 -0.55 18.63 -5.14
CA GLU A 145 -1.86 17.99 -5.09
C GLU A 145 -2.47 18.03 -3.67
N PRO A 146 -1.79 17.53 -2.62
CA PRO A 146 -2.33 17.63 -1.25
C PRO A 146 -2.36 19.06 -0.72
N ALA A 147 -1.48 19.97 -1.17
CA ALA A 147 -1.52 21.37 -0.76
C ALA A 147 -2.77 22.09 -1.29
N ILE A 148 -3.17 21.83 -2.55
CA ILE A 148 -4.42 22.34 -3.13
C ILE A 148 -5.61 21.78 -2.36
N ALA A 149 -5.69 20.48 -2.20
CA ALA A 149 -6.80 19.82 -1.48
C ALA A 149 -6.92 20.34 -0.04
N PHE A 150 -5.79 20.47 0.67
CA PHE A 150 -5.78 20.98 2.04
C PHE A 150 -6.26 22.43 2.11
N ARG A 151 -5.85 23.29 1.17
CA ARG A 151 -6.28 24.68 1.11
C ARG A 151 -7.80 24.80 1.00
N LEU A 152 -8.42 23.96 0.19
CA LEU A 152 -9.88 23.93 -0.02
C LEU A 152 -10.62 23.38 1.21
N ILE A 153 -10.18 22.23 1.72
CA ILE A 153 -10.81 21.56 2.88
C ILE A 153 -10.65 22.41 4.15
N LYS A 154 -9.47 22.98 4.39
CA LYS A 154 -9.21 23.90 5.51
C LYS A 154 -10.18 25.08 5.46
N ALA A 155 -10.33 25.72 4.30
CA ALA A 155 -11.24 26.86 4.15
C ALA A 155 -12.70 26.46 4.46
N GLU A 156 -13.14 25.28 4.05
CA GLU A 156 -14.49 24.77 4.36
C GLU A 156 -14.66 24.50 5.86
N ILE A 157 -13.68 23.91 6.52
CA ILE A 157 -13.69 23.67 7.98
C ILE A 157 -13.73 25.00 8.74
N GLU A 158 -12.86 25.94 8.40
CA GLU A 158 -12.83 27.26 9.05
C GLU A 158 -14.12 28.07 8.85
N LYS A 159 -14.70 28.01 7.66
CA LYS A 159 -15.98 28.65 7.35
C LYS A 159 -17.13 28.13 8.21
N ARG A 160 -17.17 26.83 8.45
CA ARG A 160 -18.27 26.19 9.22
C ARG A 160 -18.12 26.31 10.72
N TYR A 161 -16.90 26.13 11.22
CA TYR A 161 -16.66 25.96 12.65
C TYR A 161 -15.88 27.12 13.28
N GLY A 162 -15.37 28.05 12.48
CA GLY A 162 -14.47 29.10 12.93
C GLY A 162 -13.06 28.57 13.24
N LYS A 163 -12.08 29.45 13.30
CA LYS A 163 -10.66 29.07 13.43
C LYS A 163 -10.34 28.25 14.69
N LYS A 164 -10.95 28.61 15.84
CA LYS A 164 -10.69 27.90 17.09
C LYS A 164 -11.13 26.43 17.05
N GLU A 165 -12.32 26.16 16.55
CA GLU A 165 -12.83 24.79 16.44
C GLU A 165 -12.15 24.06 15.26
N ALA A 166 -11.77 24.76 14.20
CA ALA A 166 -11.00 24.19 13.10
C ALA A 166 -9.65 23.61 13.58
N ALA A 167 -8.99 24.29 14.54
CA ALA A 167 -7.75 23.78 15.14
C ALA A 167 -7.94 22.43 15.89
N GLU A 168 -9.16 22.15 16.35
CA GLU A 168 -9.49 20.90 17.02
C GLU A 168 -9.93 19.78 16.04
N ARG A 169 -10.14 20.11 14.77
CA ARG A 169 -10.64 19.22 13.70
C ARG A 169 -9.59 18.91 12.64
N ILE A 170 -8.43 19.57 12.70
CA ILE A 170 -7.34 19.37 11.74
C ILE A 170 -6.13 18.82 12.49
N VAL A 171 -5.63 17.68 12.01
CA VAL A 171 -4.37 17.08 12.49
C VAL A 171 -3.35 17.10 11.36
N ALA A 172 -2.13 17.53 11.63
CA ALA A 172 -1.06 17.54 10.66
C ALA A 172 -0.03 16.43 10.96
N ILE A 173 0.23 15.59 9.98
CA ILE A 173 1.32 14.61 10.01
C ILE A 173 2.42 15.13 9.08
N THR A 174 3.53 15.59 9.67
CA THR A 174 4.52 16.38 8.95
C THR A 174 5.93 16.23 9.55
N ASP A 175 6.87 17.02 9.05
CA ASP A 175 8.23 17.10 9.59
C ASP A 175 8.24 17.58 11.05
N LYS A 176 9.22 17.10 11.81
CA LYS A 176 9.38 17.44 13.23
C LYS A 176 9.59 18.95 13.47
N ALA A 177 10.36 19.59 12.60
CA ALA A 177 10.88 20.93 12.89
C ALA A 177 10.68 21.97 11.76
N ARG A 178 10.52 21.53 10.51
CA ARG A 178 10.59 22.41 9.32
C ARG A 178 9.50 22.10 8.29
N GLY A 179 9.38 22.95 7.29
CA GLY A 179 8.41 22.82 6.20
C GLY A 179 7.16 23.69 6.41
N ALA A 180 6.49 23.99 5.28
CA ALA A 180 5.33 24.88 5.27
C ALA A 180 4.17 24.35 6.14
N LEU A 181 3.92 23.03 6.11
CA LEU A 181 2.86 22.43 6.92
C LEU A 181 3.18 22.50 8.42
N LYS A 182 4.46 22.27 8.81
CA LYS A 182 4.87 22.41 10.20
C LYS A 182 4.72 23.84 10.71
N THR A 183 5.13 24.80 9.92
CA THR A 183 4.96 26.21 10.24
C THR A 183 3.49 26.56 10.44
N LEU A 184 2.64 26.19 9.49
CA LEU A 184 1.20 26.44 9.56
C LEU A 184 0.56 25.74 10.78
N ALA A 185 0.87 24.47 11.01
CA ALA A 185 0.31 23.72 12.14
C ALA A 185 0.69 24.36 13.50
N THR A 186 1.91 24.89 13.60
CA THR A 186 2.34 25.62 14.80
C THR A 186 1.61 26.95 14.97
N GLN A 187 1.41 27.71 13.89
CA GLN A 187 0.71 29.00 13.94
C GLN A 187 -0.78 28.85 14.27
N GLU A 188 -1.44 27.85 13.69
CA GLU A 188 -2.88 27.61 13.88
C GLU A 188 -3.20 26.71 15.09
N GLY A 189 -2.18 26.13 15.74
CA GLY A 189 -2.35 25.28 16.91
C GLY A 189 -2.88 23.87 16.61
N TYR A 190 -2.62 23.32 15.42
CA TYR A 190 -3.04 21.96 15.08
C TYR A 190 -2.23 20.93 15.84
N PRO A 191 -2.86 19.84 16.35
CA PRO A 191 -2.13 18.66 16.80
C PRO A 191 -1.23 18.13 15.68
N THR A 192 -0.02 17.70 16.04
CA THR A 192 0.95 17.19 15.06
C THR A 192 1.48 15.82 15.42
N PHE A 193 1.67 14.98 14.38
CA PHE A 193 2.48 13.76 14.45
C PHE A 193 3.66 13.89 13.49
N VAL A 194 4.73 13.18 13.80
CA VAL A 194 5.99 13.28 13.05
C VAL A 194 6.06 12.20 11.97
N ILE A 195 6.45 12.60 10.77
CA ILE A 195 6.95 11.67 9.75
C ILE A 195 8.43 11.48 10.03
N PRO A 196 8.90 10.26 10.36
CA PRO A 196 10.31 10.03 10.62
C PRO A 196 11.19 10.43 9.42
N ASP A 197 12.35 11.01 9.70
CA ASP A 197 13.24 11.49 8.64
C ASP A 197 13.86 10.35 7.82
N ASP A 198 14.06 9.23 8.46
CA ASP A 198 14.70 8.02 7.97
C ASP A 198 13.71 6.97 7.41
N VAL A 199 12.44 7.35 7.24
CA VAL A 199 11.41 6.49 6.62
C VAL A 199 10.91 7.11 5.32
N GLY A 200 11.12 6.42 4.21
CA GLY A 200 10.59 6.80 2.90
C GLY A 200 9.07 6.66 2.81
N GLY A 201 8.43 7.49 1.95
CA GLY A 201 6.96 7.53 1.85
C GLY A 201 6.30 6.17 1.63
N ARG A 202 6.81 5.34 0.73
CA ARG A 202 6.27 4.02 0.40
C ARG A 202 6.51 2.94 1.47
N PHE A 203 7.33 3.24 2.49
CA PHE A 203 7.61 2.42 3.67
C PHE A 203 6.95 2.97 4.95
N SER A 204 6.05 3.94 4.85
CA SER A 204 5.59 4.72 6.00
C SER A 204 4.25 4.27 6.59
N VAL A 205 3.64 3.21 6.09
CA VAL A 205 2.29 2.77 6.51
C VAL A 205 2.19 2.47 8.01
N LEU A 206 3.26 1.98 8.63
CA LEU A 206 3.34 1.70 10.07
C LEU A 206 3.78 2.91 10.92
N THR A 207 3.96 4.09 10.32
CA THR A 207 4.13 5.34 11.04
C THR A 207 2.76 6.01 11.29
N PRO A 208 2.68 7.13 12.00
CA PRO A 208 1.43 7.89 12.11
C PRO A 208 0.74 8.19 10.78
N VAL A 209 1.50 8.21 9.67
CA VAL A 209 1.00 8.39 8.29
C VAL A 209 -0.12 7.39 7.95
N GLY A 210 0.07 6.12 8.27
CA GLY A 210 -0.97 5.10 8.09
C GLY A 210 -1.80 4.88 9.35
N LEU A 211 -1.16 4.84 10.52
CA LEU A 211 -1.82 4.42 11.75
C LEU A 211 -2.94 5.36 12.21
N LEU A 212 -2.80 6.69 12.04
CA LEU A 212 -3.83 7.63 12.49
C LEU A 212 -5.13 7.52 11.68
N PRO A 213 -5.13 7.60 10.32
CA PRO A 213 -6.36 7.42 9.57
C PRO A 213 -6.99 6.05 9.75
N LEU A 214 -6.19 5.00 9.96
CA LEU A 214 -6.68 3.65 10.26
C LEU A 214 -7.37 3.58 11.63
N ALA A 215 -6.78 4.19 12.65
CA ALA A 215 -7.39 4.26 13.98
C ALA A 215 -8.70 5.07 13.96
N VAL A 216 -8.79 6.13 13.15
CA VAL A 216 -10.05 6.88 12.94
C VAL A 216 -11.12 6.00 12.31
N ALA A 217 -10.76 5.13 11.39
CA ALA A 217 -11.68 4.19 10.75
C ALA A 217 -12.04 2.96 11.61
N GLY A 218 -11.53 2.87 12.85
CA GLY A 218 -11.84 1.78 13.76
C GLY A 218 -10.94 0.54 13.62
N VAL A 219 -9.89 0.57 12.82
CA VAL A 219 -8.92 -0.53 12.65
C VAL A 219 -8.10 -0.71 13.94
N ASP A 220 -7.88 -1.94 14.38
CA ASP A 220 -6.96 -2.24 15.49
C ASP A 220 -5.49 -2.10 15.06
N ILE A 221 -4.99 -0.87 15.18
CA ILE A 221 -3.61 -0.54 14.81
C ILE A 221 -2.56 -1.27 15.66
N ALA A 222 -2.89 -1.67 16.89
CA ALA A 222 -1.96 -2.46 17.71
C ALA A 222 -1.86 -3.90 17.19
N ALA A 223 -2.97 -4.49 16.72
CA ALA A 223 -2.94 -5.80 16.06
C ALA A 223 -2.14 -5.74 14.75
N LEU A 224 -2.31 -4.67 13.96
CA LEU A 224 -1.55 -4.44 12.73
C LEU A 224 -0.04 -4.40 13.01
N VAL A 225 0.38 -3.60 14.00
CA VAL A 225 1.79 -3.48 14.39
C VAL A 225 2.33 -4.80 14.93
N ARG A 226 1.58 -5.55 15.76
CA ARG A 226 2.01 -6.88 16.24
C ARG A 226 2.29 -7.84 15.10
N GLY A 227 1.44 -7.88 14.06
CA GLY A 227 1.68 -8.72 12.89
C GLY A 227 2.97 -8.35 12.14
N ALA A 228 3.24 -7.05 12.00
CA ALA A 228 4.50 -6.58 11.42
C ALA A 228 5.71 -6.93 12.29
N GLN A 229 5.61 -6.84 13.63
CA GLN A 229 6.66 -7.28 14.56
C GLN A 229 6.99 -8.77 14.45
N GLU A 230 5.97 -9.61 14.25
CA GLU A 230 6.17 -11.04 14.03
C GLU A 230 6.93 -11.29 12.73
N MET A 231 6.60 -10.55 11.67
CA MET A 231 7.28 -10.66 10.38
C MET A 231 8.71 -10.08 10.42
N GLU A 232 8.93 -8.98 11.13
CA GLU A 232 10.27 -8.43 11.39
C GLU A 232 11.19 -9.49 11.99
N LYS A 233 10.72 -10.20 13.04
CA LYS A 233 11.47 -11.29 13.66
C LYS A 233 11.75 -12.44 12.70
N ALA A 234 10.78 -12.80 11.87
CA ALA A 234 10.89 -13.90 10.92
C ALA A 234 11.78 -13.62 9.72
N THR A 235 12.08 -12.35 9.48
CA THR A 235 12.94 -11.88 8.38
C THR A 235 14.22 -11.19 8.88
N ALA A 236 14.55 -11.37 10.16
CA ALA A 236 15.75 -10.78 10.78
C ALA A 236 17.05 -11.30 10.11
N GLU A 237 18.16 -10.59 10.32
CA GLU A 237 19.47 -10.88 9.70
C GLU A 237 19.93 -12.31 9.94
N GLY A 238 19.78 -12.84 11.17
CA GLY A 238 20.23 -14.17 11.55
C GLY A 238 19.31 -15.34 11.15
N VAL A 239 18.20 -15.07 10.47
CA VAL A 239 17.27 -16.13 10.02
C VAL A 239 17.86 -16.83 8.80
N ALA A 240 17.89 -18.17 8.83
CA ALA A 240 18.38 -18.97 7.71
C ALA A 240 17.57 -18.67 6.44
N PHE A 241 18.24 -18.66 5.28
CA PHE A 241 17.64 -18.29 4.00
C PHE A 241 16.29 -19.00 3.76
N LYS A 242 16.26 -20.33 3.90
CA LYS A 242 15.05 -21.14 3.64
C LYS A 242 13.90 -20.88 4.60
N GLU A 243 14.17 -20.27 5.74
CA GLU A 243 13.20 -19.89 6.77
C GLU A 243 12.77 -18.42 6.65
N ASN A 244 13.49 -17.62 5.84
CA ASN A 244 13.23 -16.22 5.59
C ASN A 244 12.42 -16.04 4.29
N PRO A 245 11.08 -15.91 4.35
CA PRO A 245 10.25 -15.85 3.15
C PRO A 245 10.52 -14.62 2.31
N ALA A 246 10.93 -13.49 2.91
CA ALA A 246 11.24 -12.27 2.18
C ALA A 246 12.51 -12.44 1.34
N ALA A 247 13.55 -13.12 1.89
CA ALA A 247 14.77 -13.41 1.15
C ALA A 247 14.53 -14.42 0.02
N VAL A 248 13.71 -15.45 0.27
CA VAL A 248 13.35 -16.44 -0.76
C VAL A 248 12.57 -15.78 -1.90
N TYR A 249 11.55 -14.97 -1.57
CA TYR A 249 10.77 -14.27 -2.57
C TYR A 249 11.63 -13.31 -3.42
N ALA A 250 12.49 -12.52 -2.78
CA ALA A 250 13.44 -11.64 -3.48
C ALA A 250 14.37 -12.41 -4.40
N ALA A 251 14.88 -13.56 -3.96
CA ALA A 251 15.76 -14.43 -4.76
C ALA A 251 15.05 -14.95 -6.01
N VAL A 252 13.84 -15.50 -5.86
CA VAL A 252 13.05 -16.03 -6.99
C VAL A 252 12.73 -14.93 -8.00
N ARG A 253 12.32 -13.74 -7.54
CA ARG A 253 12.06 -12.58 -8.41
C ARG A 253 13.30 -12.20 -9.24
N ASN A 254 14.48 -12.15 -8.62
CA ASN A 254 15.71 -11.82 -9.31
C ASN A 254 16.11 -12.89 -10.32
N ILE A 255 15.96 -14.18 -10.00
CA ILE A 255 16.21 -15.28 -10.96
C ILE A 255 15.28 -15.17 -12.16
N LEU A 256 13.98 -14.93 -11.93
CA LEU A 256 12.99 -14.75 -12.99
C LEU A 256 13.32 -13.54 -13.86
N TYR A 257 13.74 -12.43 -13.26
CA TYR A 257 14.16 -11.22 -13.98
C TYR A 257 15.38 -11.48 -14.89
N ASP A 258 16.40 -12.15 -14.37
CA ASP A 258 17.60 -12.53 -15.13
C ASP A 258 17.23 -13.52 -16.23
N GLY A 259 16.24 -14.37 -16.03
CA GLY A 259 15.65 -15.28 -17.01
C GLY A 259 14.72 -14.61 -18.03
N GLY A 260 14.62 -13.26 -18.05
CA GLY A 260 13.83 -12.50 -19.03
C GLY A 260 12.38 -12.20 -18.62
N LYS A 261 11.95 -12.59 -17.43
CA LYS A 261 10.63 -12.25 -16.91
C LYS A 261 10.66 -10.81 -16.36
N LYS A 262 10.19 -9.86 -17.14
CA LYS A 262 10.31 -8.42 -16.84
C LYS A 262 9.06 -7.81 -16.19
N ILE A 263 7.96 -8.56 -16.10
CA ILE A 263 6.68 -8.12 -15.54
C ILE A 263 6.29 -9.10 -14.45
N GLU A 264 5.98 -8.59 -13.27
CA GLU A 264 5.34 -9.33 -12.20
C GLU A 264 3.88 -8.88 -12.06
N ILE A 265 2.96 -9.84 -12.10
CA ILE A 265 1.54 -9.59 -11.90
C ILE A 265 1.17 -10.07 -10.51
N LEU A 266 0.90 -9.14 -9.58
CA LEU A 266 0.34 -9.47 -8.28
C LEU A 266 -1.18 -9.60 -8.40
N GLY A 267 -1.71 -10.76 -8.04
CA GLY A 267 -3.14 -11.06 -8.10
C GLY A 267 -3.71 -11.57 -6.79
N SER A 268 -5.01 -11.41 -6.61
CA SER A 268 -5.75 -12.06 -5.53
C SER A 268 -7.17 -12.39 -5.97
N TYR A 269 -7.72 -13.46 -5.37
CA TYR A 269 -9.12 -13.89 -5.54
C TYR A 269 -10.05 -13.28 -4.47
N GLU A 270 -9.54 -12.31 -3.72
CA GLU A 270 -10.27 -11.58 -2.69
C GLU A 270 -10.27 -10.09 -3.03
N PRO A 271 -11.43 -9.51 -3.41
CA PRO A 271 -11.52 -8.11 -3.86
C PRO A 271 -11.02 -7.09 -2.84
N LYS A 272 -11.12 -7.40 -1.55
CA LYS A 272 -10.63 -6.53 -0.46
C LYS A 272 -9.12 -6.27 -0.54
N LEU A 273 -8.35 -7.12 -1.23
CA LEU A 273 -6.90 -6.97 -1.38
C LEU A 273 -6.49 -6.10 -2.59
N GLN A 274 -7.44 -5.58 -3.36
CA GLN A 274 -7.13 -4.76 -4.54
C GLN A 274 -6.18 -3.60 -4.22
N TYR A 275 -6.41 -2.86 -3.12
CA TYR A 275 -5.53 -1.75 -2.76
C TYR A 275 -4.21 -2.19 -2.10
N ILE A 276 -4.10 -3.41 -1.59
CA ILE A 276 -2.79 -4.01 -1.26
C ILE A 276 -1.96 -4.13 -2.53
N ASN A 277 -2.56 -4.57 -3.65
CA ASN A 277 -1.88 -4.64 -4.94
C ASN A 277 -1.46 -3.24 -5.45
N GLU A 278 -2.30 -2.21 -5.27
CA GLU A 278 -1.97 -0.83 -5.65
C GLU A 278 -0.80 -0.25 -4.83
N TRP A 279 -0.82 -0.47 -3.51
CA TRP A 279 0.30 -0.10 -2.63
C TRP A 279 1.58 -0.84 -3.00
N TRP A 280 1.50 -2.13 -3.29
CA TRP A 280 2.62 -2.97 -3.72
C TRP A 280 3.24 -2.46 -5.04
N LYS A 281 2.42 -1.99 -5.99
CA LYS A 281 2.92 -1.37 -7.24
C LYS A 281 3.79 -0.14 -6.97
N GLN A 282 3.37 0.73 -6.05
CA GLN A 282 4.20 1.86 -5.66
C GLN A 282 5.48 1.39 -4.98
N LEU A 283 5.37 0.46 -4.03
CA LEU A 283 6.52 -0.06 -3.29
C LEU A 283 7.61 -0.56 -4.24
N TYR A 284 7.27 -1.45 -5.16
CA TYR A 284 8.24 -2.05 -6.07
C TYR A 284 8.62 -1.15 -7.25
N GLY A 285 7.68 -0.45 -7.82
CA GLY A 285 7.93 0.44 -8.97
C GLY A 285 8.91 1.56 -8.65
N GLU A 286 8.73 2.23 -7.51
CA GLU A 286 9.65 3.29 -7.08
C GLU A 286 10.98 2.74 -6.52
N SER A 287 11.00 1.51 -6.00
CA SER A 287 12.21 0.94 -5.39
C SER A 287 13.14 0.30 -6.40
N GLU A 288 12.61 -0.39 -7.41
CA GLU A 288 13.39 -1.20 -8.35
C GLU A 288 13.55 -0.58 -9.75
N GLY A 289 12.56 0.23 -10.20
CA GLY A 289 12.53 0.81 -11.54
C GLY A 289 13.55 1.94 -11.73
N LYS A 290 14.84 1.60 -11.78
CA LYS A 290 15.96 2.56 -11.83
C LYS A 290 17.09 2.07 -12.73
N GLU A 291 17.85 3.00 -13.29
CA GLU A 291 19.05 2.69 -14.08
C GLU A 291 18.81 1.73 -15.25
N GLY A 292 17.60 1.77 -15.83
CA GLY A 292 17.18 0.85 -16.89
C GLY A 292 16.92 -0.58 -16.42
N LYS A 293 16.81 -0.82 -15.13
CA LYS A 293 16.54 -2.11 -14.49
C LYS A 293 15.17 -2.11 -13.79
N GLY A 294 14.79 -3.28 -13.30
CA GLY A 294 13.62 -3.50 -12.46
C GLY A 294 12.51 -4.29 -13.14
N ILE A 295 11.75 -5.00 -12.32
CA ILE A 295 10.56 -5.74 -12.73
C ILE A 295 9.39 -4.76 -12.73
N PHE A 296 8.64 -4.70 -13.84
CA PHE A 296 7.45 -3.86 -13.93
C PHE A 296 6.32 -4.45 -13.07
N PRO A 297 5.83 -3.75 -12.04
CA PRO A 297 4.78 -4.25 -11.17
C PRO A 297 3.40 -4.00 -11.78
N ALA A 298 2.71 -5.06 -12.16
CA ALA A 298 1.32 -5.04 -12.59
C ALA A 298 0.42 -5.71 -11.56
N SER A 299 -0.89 -5.54 -11.66
CA SER A 299 -1.82 -6.24 -10.76
C SER A 299 -3.13 -6.61 -11.44
N VAL A 300 -3.79 -7.65 -10.91
CA VAL A 300 -5.12 -8.12 -11.32
C VAL A 300 -5.97 -8.45 -10.10
N THR A 301 -7.28 -8.31 -10.24
CA THR A 301 -8.27 -8.77 -9.25
C THR A 301 -9.09 -9.89 -9.87
N LEU A 302 -8.88 -11.10 -9.37
CA LEU A 302 -9.47 -12.31 -9.92
C LEU A 302 -10.77 -12.65 -9.13
N THR A 303 -11.79 -13.27 -9.77
CA THR A 303 -11.83 -13.79 -11.14
C THR A 303 -12.14 -12.75 -12.23
N ALA A 304 -12.50 -11.50 -11.86
CA ALA A 304 -12.94 -10.48 -12.82
C ALA A 304 -11.93 -10.30 -13.97
N ASP A 305 -10.65 -10.18 -13.66
CA ASP A 305 -9.60 -9.96 -14.66
C ASP A 305 -9.22 -11.20 -15.47
N LEU A 306 -9.77 -12.38 -15.18
CA LEU A 306 -9.71 -13.50 -16.13
C LEU A 306 -10.47 -13.21 -17.41
N HIS A 307 -11.51 -12.35 -17.31
CA HIS A 307 -12.32 -11.90 -18.45
C HIS A 307 -11.74 -10.65 -19.17
N SER A 308 -10.55 -10.21 -18.78
CA SER A 308 -9.82 -9.09 -19.41
C SER A 308 -8.37 -9.49 -19.70
N MET A 309 -7.56 -9.73 -18.69
CA MET A 309 -6.13 -10.01 -18.80
C MET A 309 -5.82 -11.51 -18.94
N GLY A 310 -6.79 -12.40 -18.64
CA GLY A 310 -6.57 -13.85 -18.66
C GLY A 310 -6.05 -14.36 -20.00
N GLN A 311 -6.55 -13.85 -21.13
CA GLN A 311 -6.08 -14.23 -22.46
C GLN A 311 -4.59 -13.89 -22.65
N TYR A 312 -4.15 -12.68 -22.24
CA TYR A 312 -2.77 -12.28 -22.41
C TYR A 312 -1.83 -13.08 -21.47
N ILE A 313 -2.25 -13.30 -20.24
CA ILE A 313 -1.46 -14.08 -19.28
C ILE A 313 -1.29 -15.51 -19.80
N GLN A 314 -2.37 -16.14 -20.30
CA GLN A 314 -2.34 -17.52 -20.80
C GLN A 314 -1.55 -17.68 -22.10
N ASP A 315 -1.67 -16.76 -23.04
CA ASP A 315 -1.24 -16.99 -24.45
C ASP A 315 -0.47 -15.80 -25.06
N GLY A 316 -0.17 -14.73 -24.29
CA GLY A 316 0.64 -13.59 -24.70
C GLY A 316 2.14 -13.86 -24.63
N GLU A 317 2.95 -12.80 -24.60
CA GLU A 317 4.41 -12.90 -24.47
C GLU A 317 4.84 -13.52 -23.14
N ARG A 318 5.86 -14.37 -23.17
CA ARG A 318 6.40 -15.08 -21.98
C ARG A 318 7.34 -14.20 -21.15
N THR A 319 7.10 -12.88 -21.10
CA THR A 319 7.92 -11.91 -20.35
C THR A 319 7.44 -11.67 -18.92
N LEU A 320 6.36 -12.33 -18.51
CA LEU A 320 5.71 -12.14 -17.20
C LEU A 320 5.76 -13.40 -16.33
N PHE A 321 5.53 -13.19 -15.03
CA PHE A 321 5.22 -14.22 -14.03
C PHE A 321 4.16 -13.69 -13.06
N GLU A 322 3.53 -14.58 -12.34
CA GLU A 322 2.48 -14.22 -11.37
C GLU A 322 2.92 -14.45 -9.92
N THR A 323 2.43 -13.59 -9.05
CA THR A 323 2.43 -13.76 -7.60
C THR A 323 1.00 -13.67 -7.10
N ILE A 324 0.45 -14.73 -6.53
CA ILE A 324 -0.95 -14.80 -6.10
C ILE A 324 -1.04 -14.78 -4.58
N ILE A 325 -1.75 -13.79 -4.02
CA ILE A 325 -2.13 -13.77 -2.61
C ILE A 325 -3.38 -14.63 -2.45
N SER A 326 -3.25 -15.74 -1.75
CA SER A 326 -4.31 -16.72 -1.50
C SER A 326 -4.77 -16.63 -0.05
N VAL A 327 -6.08 -16.50 0.18
CA VAL A 327 -6.67 -16.46 1.52
C VAL A 327 -7.20 -17.84 1.88
N ALA A 328 -6.63 -18.47 2.93
CA ALA A 328 -6.95 -19.85 3.27
C ALA A 328 -8.36 -19.99 3.88
N LYS A 329 -8.78 -19.01 4.70
CA LYS A 329 -10.06 -19.05 5.41
C LYS A 329 -10.82 -17.73 5.25
N PRO A 330 -11.99 -17.74 4.61
CA PRO A 330 -12.86 -16.57 4.55
C PRO A 330 -13.51 -16.30 5.92
N ALA A 331 -13.88 -15.03 6.16
CA ALA A 331 -14.52 -14.61 7.40
C ALA A 331 -15.99 -15.08 7.52
N ALA A 332 -16.64 -15.36 6.39
CA ALA A 332 -18.05 -15.75 6.35
C ALA A 332 -18.24 -17.07 5.58
N GLU A 333 -19.39 -17.68 5.77
CA GLU A 333 -19.82 -18.88 5.05
C GLU A 333 -21.08 -18.57 4.23
N VAL A 334 -21.00 -18.87 2.94
CA VAL A 334 -22.14 -18.78 2.02
C VAL A 334 -22.22 -20.05 1.22
N LEU A 335 -23.34 -20.75 1.34
CA LEU A 335 -23.62 -21.97 0.58
C LEU A 335 -24.36 -21.63 -0.72
N ILE A 336 -24.08 -22.40 -1.75
CA ILE A 336 -24.80 -22.33 -3.02
C ILE A 336 -26.04 -23.22 -2.91
N GLU A 337 -27.20 -22.65 -3.11
CA GLU A 337 -28.45 -23.41 -3.08
C GLU A 337 -28.75 -24.07 -4.42
N ALA A 338 -29.55 -25.14 -4.40
CA ALA A 338 -30.02 -25.77 -5.63
C ALA A 338 -31.17 -24.95 -6.22
N ASP A 339 -31.15 -24.71 -7.54
CA ASP A 339 -32.28 -24.16 -8.29
C ASP A 339 -33.19 -25.25 -8.82
N GLY A 340 -34.52 -25.09 -8.66
CA GLY A 340 -35.50 -26.13 -9.00
C GLY A 340 -35.56 -26.46 -10.50
N GLU A 341 -35.25 -25.52 -11.37
CA GLU A 341 -35.26 -25.66 -12.82
C GLU A 341 -33.89 -25.98 -13.40
N ASN A 342 -32.81 -25.62 -12.69
CA ASN A 342 -31.43 -25.83 -13.10
C ASN A 342 -31.11 -25.31 -14.54
N LEU A 343 -31.71 -24.18 -14.95
CA LEU A 343 -31.53 -23.64 -16.30
C LEU A 343 -30.10 -23.20 -16.60
N ASP A 344 -29.35 -22.78 -15.57
CA ASP A 344 -27.94 -22.41 -15.64
C ASP A 344 -27.00 -23.62 -15.60
N GLY A 345 -27.50 -24.81 -15.28
CA GLY A 345 -26.72 -26.05 -15.18
C GLY A 345 -25.82 -26.12 -13.95
N LEU A 346 -26.01 -25.25 -12.94
CA LEU A 346 -25.07 -25.09 -11.81
C LEU A 346 -25.43 -25.94 -10.58
N ASN A 347 -26.48 -26.79 -10.61
CA ASN A 347 -26.86 -27.61 -9.46
C ASN A 347 -25.76 -28.61 -9.00
N PHE A 348 -24.73 -28.88 -9.82
CA PHE A 348 -23.55 -29.62 -9.37
C PHE A 348 -22.72 -28.89 -8.31
N LEU A 349 -22.94 -27.59 -8.12
CA LEU A 349 -22.35 -26.78 -7.06
C LEU A 349 -23.20 -26.71 -5.80
N ALA A 350 -24.45 -27.19 -5.84
CA ALA A 350 -25.35 -27.09 -4.71
C ALA A 350 -24.77 -27.78 -3.45
N GLY A 351 -24.88 -27.11 -2.32
CA GLY A 351 -24.30 -27.53 -1.05
C GLY A 351 -22.81 -27.18 -0.87
N LYS A 352 -22.12 -26.70 -1.90
CA LYS A 352 -20.74 -26.22 -1.78
C LYS A 352 -20.70 -24.79 -1.25
N ARG A 353 -19.64 -24.45 -0.56
CA ARG A 353 -19.33 -23.05 -0.19
C ARG A 353 -18.81 -22.28 -1.41
N ILE A 354 -19.16 -20.99 -1.52
CA ILE A 354 -18.58 -20.12 -2.57
C ILE A 354 -17.03 -20.13 -2.49
N SER A 355 -16.45 -20.18 -1.29
CA SER A 355 -15.00 -20.24 -1.10
C SER A 355 -14.35 -21.50 -1.66
N GLU A 356 -15.06 -22.64 -1.68
CA GLU A 356 -14.56 -23.86 -2.32
C GLU A 356 -14.48 -23.69 -3.84
N VAL A 357 -15.50 -23.07 -4.44
CA VAL A 357 -15.52 -22.80 -5.87
C VAL A 357 -14.42 -21.79 -6.24
N ASN A 358 -14.27 -20.73 -5.46
CA ASN A 358 -13.20 -19.73 -5.63
C ASN A 358 -11.81 -20.37 -5.54
N ARG A 359 -11.61 -21.29 -4.59
CA ARG A 359 -10.36 -22.03 -4.46
C ARG A 359 -10.08 -22.93 -5.66
N MET A 360 -11.11 -23.59 -6.22
CA MET A 360 -10.95 -24.41 -7.44
C MET A 360 -10.64 -23.55 -8.66
N ALA A 361 -11.21 -22.34 -8.73
CA ALA A 361 -10.86 -21.36 -9.76
C ALA A 361 -9.37 -20.97 -9.66
N GLU A 362 -8.89 -20.62 -8.44
CA GLU A 362 -7.47 -20.30 -8.20
C GLU A 362 -6.55 -21.43 -8.68
N LEU A 363 -6.82 -22.68 -8.25
CA LEU A 363 -6.01 -23.82 -8.62
C LEU A 363 -6.06 -24.15 -10.12
N GLY A 364 -7.25 -24.07 -10.73
CA GLY A 364 -7.43 -24.31 -12.16
C GLY A 364 -6.67 -23.30 -13.01
N VAL A 365 -6.74 -22.02 -12.65
CA VAL A 365 -6.02 -20.94 -13.32
C VAL A 365 -4.51 -21.11 -13.14
N GLN A 366 -4.04 -21.39 -11.93
CA GLN A 366 -2.62 -21.62 -11.66
C GLN A 366 -2.06 -22.76 -12.53
N LEU A 367 -2.78 -23.89 -12.63
CA LEU A 367 -2.36 -25.02 -13.47
C LEU A 367 -2.29 -24.60 -14.95
N ALA A 368 -3.33 -23.94 -15.46
CA ALA A 368 -3.38 -23.50 -16.85
C ALA A 368 -2.24 -22.52 -17.22
N HIS A 369 -2.00 -21.53 -16.36
CA HIS A 369 -0.95 -20.53 -16.59
C HIS A 369 0.46 -21.16 -16.50
N VAL A 370 0.70 -22.08 -15.54
CA VAL A 370 1.96 -22.81 -15.43
C VAL A 370 2.21 -23.69 -16.65
N ASP A 371 1.19 -24.43 -17.10
CA ASP A 371 1.27 -25.25 -18.33
C ASP A 371 1.53 -24.37 -19.57
N GLY A 372 1.01 -23.12 -19.57
CA GLY A 372 1.29 -22.10 -20.57
C GLY A 372 2.68 -21.45 -20.44
N GLY A 373 3.52 -21.85 -19.50
CA GLY A 373 4.88 -21.33 -19.29
C GLY A 373 4.95 -20.02 -18.49
N VAL A 374 3.94 -19.72 -17.67
CA VAL A 374 3.92 -18.59 -16.73
C VAL A 374 4.29 -19.07 -15.34
N PRO A 375 5.50 -18.75 -14.82
CA PRO A 375 5.87 -19.08 -13.46
C PRO A 375 4.90 -18.45 -12.45
N ASN A 376 4.56 -19.22 -11.40
CA ASN A 376 3.57 -18.79 -10.42
C ASN A 376 4.12 -18.93 -8.99
N ILE A 377 4.18 -17.81 -8.28
CA ILE A 377 4.48 -17.73 -6.85
C ILE A 377 3.16 -17.63 -6.10
N ARG A 378 3.02 -18.37 -5.01
CA ARG A 378 1.83 -18.28 -4.16
C ARG A 378 2.20 -17.83 -2.75
N ILE A 379 1.55 -16.76 -2.30
CA ILE A 379 1.62 -16.24 -0.93
C ILE A 379 0.30 -16.58 -0.25
N GLU A 380 0.31 -17.60 0.59
CA GLU A 380 -0.87 -17.97 1.36
C GLU A 380 -0.90 -17.20 2.68
N ILE A 381 -2.02 -16.53 2.94
CA ILE A 381 -2.35 -15.92 4.23
C ILE A 381 -3.51 -16.67 4.87
N PRO A 382 -3.53 -16.83 6.21
CA PRO A 382 -4.56 -17.65 6.87
C PRO A 382 -5.96 -17.03 6.76
N GLU A 383 -6.05 -15.72 6.88
CA GLU A 383 -7.29 -14.93 6.84
C GLU A 383 -6.95 -13.45 6.60
N ILE A 384 -7.96 -12.61 6.39
CA ILE A 384 -7.79 -11.15 6.37
C ILE A 384 -8.09 -10.64 7.78
N SER A 385 -7.04 -10.26 8.49
CA SER A 385 -7.10 -9.61 9.80
C SER A 385 -5.97 -8.59 9.93
N GLU A 386 -6.08 -7.66 10.88
CA GLU A 386 -5.08 -6.60 11.06
C GLU A 386 -3.67 -7.17 11.23
N SER A 387 -3.54 -8.21 12.06
CA SER A 387 -2.21 -8.79 12.31
C SER A 387 -1.65 -9.48 11.05
N VAL A 388 -2.47 -10.16 10.27
CA VAL A 388 -2.03 -10.80 9.01
C VAL A 388 -1.66 -9.75 7.97
N ILE A 389 -2.46 -8.70 7.82
CA ILE A 389 -2.16 -7.60 6.89
C ILE A 389 -0.89 -6.85 7.33
N GLY A 390 -0.71 -6.58 8.62
CA GLY A 390 0.53 -5.98 9.13
C GLY A 390 1.78 -6.81 8.81
N GLY A 391 1.68 -8.13 8.97
CA GLY A 391 2.74 -9.07 8.59
C GLY A 391 3.00 -9.08 7.09
N LEU A 392 1.95 -9.04 6.26
CA LEU A 392 2.06 -9.01 4.79
C LEU A 392 2.71 -7.72 4.28
N LEU A 393 2.36 -6.57 4.86
CA LEU A 393 2.98 -5.28 4.52
C LEU A 393 4.48 -5.32 4.78
N TYR A 394 4.89 -5.70 5.98
CA TYR A 394 6.31 -5.76 6.33
C TYR A 394 7.06 -6.84 5.51
N PHE A 395 6.42 -7.96 5.20
CA PHE A 395 6.97 -8.97 4.29
C PHE A 395 7.35 -8.36 2.93
N PHE A 396 6.44 -7.61 2.32
CA PHE A 396 6.71 -6.98 1.02
C PHE A 396 7.75 -5.86 1.12
N GLU A 397 7.73 -5.05 2.17
CA GLU A 397 8.75 -4.01 2.41
C GLU A 397 10.14 -4.65 2.52
N LYS A 398 10.27 -5.71 3.32
CA LYS A 398 11.53 -6.43 3.53
C LYS A 398 12.03 -7.09 2.25
N ALA A 399 11.14 -7.79 1.54
CA ALA A 399 11.48 -8.43 0.27
C ALA A 399 11.88 -7.42 -0.80
N CYS A 400 11.21 -6.27 -0.84
CA CYS A 400 11.52 -5.17 -1.76
C CYS A 400 12.93 -4.61 -1.53
N GLY A 401 13.28 -4.33 -0.27
CA GLY A 401 14.63 -3.85 0.07
C GLY A 401 15.73 -4.86 -0.31
N ILE A 402 15.52 -6.16 0.00
CA ILE A 402 16.43 -7.23 -0.38
C ILE A 402 16.55 -7.31 -1.90
N SER A 403 15.42 -7.35 -2.62
CA SER A 403 15.38 -7.49 -4.07
C SER A 403 16.07 -6.32 -4.79
N GLY A 404 15.85 -5.07 -4.34
CA GLY A 404 16.50 -3.89 -4.91
C GLY A 404 18.04 -3.94 -4.74
N TYR A 405 18.52 -4.35 -3.59
CA TYR A 405 19.98 -4.55 -3.41
C TYR A 405 20.51 -5.71 -4.25
N MET A 406 19.76 -6.78 -4.43
CA MET A 406 20.14 -7.87 -5.36
C MET A 406 20.22 -7.40 -6.81
N LEU A 407 19.33 -6.49 -7.24
CA LEU A 407 19.38 -5.84 -8.56
C LEU A 407 20.54 -4.85 -8.70
N GLY A 408 21.17 -4.46 -7.57
CA GLY A 408 22.26 -3.49 -7.55
C GLY A 408 21.81 -2.06 -7.78
N VAL A 409 20.61 -1.69 -7.28
CA VAL A 409 20.09 -0.32 -7.31
C VAL A 409 19.91 0.21 -5.89
N ASN A 410 19.75 1.55 -5.72
CA ASN A 410 19.30 2.13 -4.46
C ASN A 410 17.79 1.94 -4.32
N PRO A 411 17.28 1.11 -3.36
CA PRO A 411 15.84 0.86 -3.26
C PRO A 411 15.05 2.02 -2.62
N PHE A 412 15.70 3.06 -2.09
CA PHE A 412 15.07 3.99 -1.17
C PHE A 412 14.94 5.43 -1.67
N ASP A 413 15.59 5.78 -2.78
CA ASP A 413 15.38 7.04 -3.49
C ASP A 413 14.36 6.90 -4.63
N GLN A 414 14.03 8.00 -5.32
CA GLN A 414 13.13 8.04 -6.49
C GLN A 414 13.47 9.21 -7.43
N PRO A 415 14.67 9.21 -8.06
CA PRO A 415 15.11 10.35 -8.88
C PRO A 415 14.24 10.58 -10.13
N GLY A 416 13.60 9.53 -10.66
CA GLY A 416 12.79 9.59 -11.87
C GLY A 416 11.57 10.52 -11.80
N VAL A 417 11.03 10.76 -10.60
CA VAL A 417 9.83 11.61 -10.43
C VAL A 417 10.13 13.10 -10.38
N GLU A 418 11.41 13.52 -10.36
CA GLU A 418 11.76 14.93 -10.27
C GLU A 418 11.59 15.69 -11.59
N ALA A 419 11.74 15.01 -12.72
CA ALA A 419 11.65 15.63 -14.04
C ALA A 419 10.24 16.19 -14.32
N TYR A 420 9.19 15.39 -14.10
CA TYR A 420 7.82 15.87 -14.37
C TYR A 420 7.41 17.01 -13.43
N LYS A 421 7.85 17.02 -12.18
CA LYS A 421 7.56 18.10 -11.22
C LYS A 421 8.16 19.42 -11.69
N LYS A 422 9.42 19.40 -12.15
CA LYS A 422 10.08 20.59 -12.71
C LYS A 422 9.33 21.10 -13.93
N ASN A 423 8.90 20.21 -14.84
CA ASN A 423 8.13 20.56 -16.00
C ASN A 423 6.78 21.19 -15.62
N MET A 424 6.05 20.58 -14.68
CA MET A 424 4.77 21.09 -14.19
C MET A 424 4.94 22.50 -13.60
N PHE A 425 5.96 22.74 -12.76
CA PHE A 425 6.22 24.04 -12.18
C PHE A 425 6.58 25.09 -13.23
N ALA A 426 7.35 24.71 -14.26
CA ALA A 426 7.68 25.58 -15.37
C ALA A 426 6.44 25.95 -16.21
N LEU A 427 5.56 24.98 -16.49
CA LEU A 427 4.30 25.20 -17.22
C LEU A 427 3.29 26.06 -16.45
N LEU A 428 3.33 26.02 -15.13
CA LEU A 428 2.48 26.84 -14.24
C LEU A 428 3.09 28.21 -13.93
N ASP A 429 4.18 28.60 -14.60
CA ASP A 429 4.87 29.88 -14.37
C ASP A 429 5.25 30.11 -12.89
N LYS A 430 5.67 29.04 -12.20
CA LYS A 430 6.07 29.16 -10.80
C LYS A 430 7.26 30.12 -10.66
N PRO A 431 7.23 31.07 -9.72
CA PRO A 431 8.36 31.96 -9.46
C PRO A 431 9.68 31.20 -9.27
N GLY A 432 10.74 31.64 -9.97
CA GLY A 432 12.05 30.99 -10.01
C GLY A 432 12.18 29.89 -11.10
N TYR A 433 11.19 29.75 -11.99
CA TYR A 433 11.20 28.81 -13.12
C TYR A 433 11.07 29.52 -14.48
N GLU A 434 11.35 30.83 -14.57
CA GLU A 434 11.09 31.68 -15.74
C GLU A 434 11.80 31.15 -17.00
N GLU A 435 13.09 30.82 -16.90
CA GLU A 435 13.87 30.27 -18.02
C GLU A 435 13.36 28.87 -18.43
N ALA A 436 13.06 28.01 -17.46
CA ALA A 436 12.51 26.69 -17.72
C ALA A 436 11.11 26.79 -18.35
N SER A 437 10.28 27.76 -17.93
CA SER A 437 8.96 28.03 -18.51
C SER A 437 9.08 28.41 -19.98
N LYS A 438 9.98 29.35 -20.32
CA LYS A 438 10.22 29.76 -21.71
C LYS A 438 10.69 28.57 -22.56
N ALA A 439 11.64 27.77 -22.04
CA ALA A 439 12.20 26.64 -22.77
C ALA A 439 11.17 25.53 -23.02
N ILE A 440 10.32 25.22 -22.01
CA ILE A 440 9.34 24.14 -22.15
C ILE A 440 8.15 24.54 -23.04
N LYS A 441 7.67 25.79 -22.93
CA LYS A 441 6.60 26.33 -23.79
C LYS A 441 6.97 26.38 -25.26
N ALA A 442 8.25 26.54 -25.59
CA ALA A 442 8.75 26.49 -26.96
C ALA A 442 8.72 25.07 -27.58
N ARG A 443 8.43 24.04 -26.78
CA ARG A 443 8.34 22.61 -27.21
C ARG A 443 6.88 22.15 -27.41
N LEU A 444 5.89 22.95 -26.98
CA LEU A 444 4.46 22.69 -27.13
C LEU A 444 3.94 23.32 -28.43
#